data_0c02f66f9afe2d52d69932e4b6b55078
#
_entry.id   0c02f66f9afe2d52d69932e4b6b55078
#
_cell.length_a   1.000
_cell.length_b   1.000
_cell.length_c   1.000
_cell.angle_alpha   90.00
_cell.angle_beta   90.00
_cell.angle_gamma   90.00
#
_symmetry.space_group_name_H-M   'P 1'
#
loop_
_entity.id
_entity.type
_entity.pdbx_description
1 polymer ?
#
loop_
_entity_poly.entity_id
_entity_poly.type
_entity_poly.pdbx_seq_one_letter_code
_entity_poly.pdbx_strand_id
1 'polypeptide(L)'
;MSEITLPDYLTVATELQSASLAVNPAEMHGLLTGMLSGGLNLADKSWQPLIFDYTNEGMGWPDRALTLAEATLKVTTSEITGSGMELSMLLPDEDASASLFDLADGVSDWINHFISGLGLVGAQLNKASDGTKEALADLEEMAKLGIDEEDDIEEQAQLLEHVIEHVKACALTIHAEFGARPSEDAAPTIH
;
A
#
# COMPACT_ATOMS: atom_id res chain seq x y z
N MET A 1 4.96 11.65 -22.69
CA MET A 1 4.67 10.47 -21.84
C MET A 1 3.68 10.88 -20.78
N SER A 2 2.55 10.24 -20.74
CA SER A 2 1.63 10.45 -19.63
C SER A 2 2.22 9.83 -18.37
N GLU A 3 2.41 10.61 -17.34
CA GLU A 3 2.73 10.07 -16.02
C GLU A 3 1.62 9.09 -15.62
N ILE A 4 2.02 7.88 -15.24
CA ILE A 4 1.08 6.90 -14.71
C ILE A 4 0.90 7.25 -13.22
N THR A 5 -0.29 7.69 -12.85
CA THR A 5 -0.62 8.07 -11.47
C THR A 5 -1.65 7.13 -10.87
N LEU A 6 -1.72 7.10 -9.54
CA LEU A 6 -2.76 6.36 -8.83
C LEU A 6 -4.16 6.81 -9.26
N PRO A 7 -5.15 5.90 -9.32
CA PRO A 7 -6.54 6.29 -9.50
C PRO A 7 -6.98 7.25 -8.40
N ASP A 8 -7.98 8.06 -8.68
CA ASP A 8 -8.57 8.98 -7.71
C ASP A 8 -9.22 8.22 -6.54
N TYR A 9 -8.97 8.67 -5.31
CA TYR A 9 -9.46 8.01 -4.09
C TYR A 9 -10.99 7.82 -4.09
N LEU A 10 -11.74 8.88 -4.42
CA LEU A 10 -13.21 8.83 -4.40
C LEU A 10 -13.76 7.91 -5.49
N THR A 11 -13.11 7.87 -6.64
CA THR A 11 -13.48 6.94 -7.73
C THR A 11 -13.32 5.49 -7.26
N VAL A 12 -12.20 5.17 -6.64
CA VAL A 12 -11.95 3.82 -6.11
C VAL A 12 -12.93 3.49 -5.00
N ALA A 13 -13.17 4.43 -4.06
CA ALA A 13 -14.11 4.25 -2.95
C ALA A 13 -15.52 3.92 -3.47
N THR A 14 -15.99 4.64 -4.48
CA THR A 14 -17.31 4.44 -5.08
C THR A 14 -17.42 3.05 -5.72
N GLU A 15 -16.41 2.62 -6.46
CA GLU A 15 -16.43 1.30 -7.10
C GLU A 15 -16.36 0.15 -6.08
N LEU A 16 -15.52 0.28 -5.06
CA LEU A 16 -15.43 -0.72 -3.99
C LEU A 16 -16.75 -0.85 -3.23
N GLN A 17 -17.36 0.29 -2.90
CA GLN A 17 -18.67 0.32 -2.23
C GLN A 17 -19.77 -0.27 -3.09
N SER A 18 -19.81 0.08 -4.38
CA SER A 18 -20.78 -0.45 -5.34
C SER A 18 -20.65 -1.96 -5.51
N ALA A 19 -19.44 -2.48 -5.37
CA ALA A 19 -19.14 -3.91 -5.42
C ALA A 19 -19.41 -4.63 -4.09
N SER A 20 -19.83 -3.90 -3.05
CA SER A 20 -20.05 -4.41 -1.69
C SER A 20 -18.80 -5.09 -1.11
N LEU A 21 -17.62 -4.58 -1.45
CA LEU A 21 -16.35 -5.08 -0.92
C LEU A 21 -16.04 -4.45 0.43
N ALA A 22 -15.62 -5.27 1.39
CA ALA A 22 -15.30 -4.85 2.74
C ALA A 22 -13.88 -4.28 2.84
N VAL A 23 -13.56 -3.31 1.98
CA VAL A 23 -12.25 -2.67 1.93
C VAL A 23 -12.40 -1.26 1.35
N ASN A 24 -11.71 -0.30 1.95
CA ASN A 24 -11.62 1.05 1.42
C ASN A 24 -10.35 1.22 0.54
N PRO A 25 -10.19 2.33 -0.20
CA PRO A 25 -9.03 2.49 -1.08
C PRO A 25 -7.68 2.46 -0.36
N ALA A 26 -7.57 3.04 0.83
CA ALA A 26 -6.32 3.03 1.62
C ALA A 26 -5.98 1.60 2.05
N GLU A 27 -6.96 0.85 2.51
CA GLU A 27 -6.83 -0.56 2.86
C GLU A 27 -6.40 -1.40 1.67
N MET A 28 -7.05 -1.23 0.52
CA MET A 28 -6.71 -1.92 -0.71
C MET A 28 -5.27 -1.62 -1.15
N HIS A 29 -4.88 -0.36 -1.17
CA HIS A 29 -3.54 0.04 -1.59
C HIS A 29 -2.47 -0.45 -0.61
N GLY A 30 -2.73 -0.33 0.69
CA GLY A 30 -1.84 -0.87 1.72
C GLY A 30 -1.61 -2.37 1.54
N LEU A 31 -2.69 -3.12 1.33
CA LEU A 31 -2.64 -4.57 1.11
C LEU A 31 -1.80 -4.94 -0.13
N LEU A 32 -2.05 -4.28 -1.26
CA LEU A 32 -1.29 -4.49 -2.50
C LEU A 32 0.19 -4.12 -2.34
N THR A 33 0.48 -3.00 -1.70
CA THR A 33 1.85 -2.54 -1.45
C THR A 33 2.58 -3.50 -0.49
N GLY A 34 1.88 -4.00 0.52
CA GLY A 34 2.42 -5.01 1.43
C GLY A 34 2.77 -6.31 0.73
N MET A 35 1.91 -6.78 -0.16
CA MET A 35 2.19 -7.98 -0.96
C MET A 35 3.41 -7.77 -1.87
N LEU A 36 3.49 -6.61 -2.55
CA LEU A 36 4.66 -6.26 -3.37
C LEU A 36 5.94 -6.24 -2.54
N SER A 37 5.88 -5.60 -1.38
CA SER A 37 7.03 -5.43 -0.50
C SER A 37 7.47 -6.74 0.16
N GLY A 38 6.55 -7.69 0.28
CA GLY A 38 6.79 -9.02 0.85
C GLY A 38 7.30 -10.07 -0.12
N GLY A 39 7.36 -9.76 -1.42
CA GLY A 39 7.91 -10.68 -2.43
C GLY A 39 6.90 -11.21 -3.43
N LEU A 40 5.74 -10.54 -3.61
CA LEU A 40 4.77 -10.93 -4.62
C LEU A 40 5.45 -11.07 -5.99
N ASN A 41 5.13 -12.16 -6.71
CA ASN A 41 5.60 -12.35 -8.06
C ASN A 41 4.97 -11.30 -9.00
N LEU A 42 5.84 -10.55 -9.70
CA LEU A 42 5.41 -9.45 -10.58
C LEU A 42 4.92 -9.94 -11.95
N ALA A 43 5.21 -11.19 -12.30
CA ALA A 43 4.97 -11.73 -13.65
C ALA A 43 3.58 -12.35 -13.82
N ASP A 44 2.87 -12.62 -12.73
CA ASP A 44 1.59 -13.32 -12.78
C ASP A 44 0.50 -12.62 -11.98
N LYS A 45 -0.69 -13.21 -11.95
CA LYS A 45 -1.85 -12.68 -11.24
C LYS A 45 -2.09 -13.37 -9.89
N SER A 46 -1.04 -13.89 -9.27
CA SER A 46 -1.14 -14.58 -7.96
C SER A 46 -1.66 -13.70 -6.84
N TRP A 47 -1.60 -12.39 -7.00
CA TRP A 47 -2.16 -11.42 -6.05
C TRP A 47 -3.70 -11.48 -6.01
N GLN A 48 -4.35 -11.84 -7.10
CA GLN A 48 -5.83 -11.81 -7.19
C GLN A 48 -6.50 -12.78 -6.21
N PRO A 49 -6.17 -14.08 -6.20
CA PRO A 49 -6.75 -14.98 -5.21
C PRO A 49 -6.51 -14.53 -3.77
N LEU A 50 -5.36 -13.95 -3.48
CA LEU A 50 -5.02 -13.48 -2.14
C LEU A 50 -5.93 -12.33 -1.70
N ILE A 51 -6.16 -11.35 -2.57
CA ILE A 51 -7.04 -10.22 -2.25
C ILE A 51 -8.51 -10.65 -2.22
N PHE A 52 -8.91 -11.57 -3.08
CA PHE A 52 -10.28 -12.09 -3.10
C PHE A 52 -10.58 -12.84 -1.78
N ASP A 53 -9.66 -13.67 -1.35
CA ASP A 53 -9.80 -14.42 -0.10
C ASP A 53 -9.87 -13.50 1.12
N TYR A 54 -9.00 -12.50 1.15
CA TYR A 54 -8.93 -11.53 2.24
C TYR A 54 -10.15 -10.61 2.33
N THR A 55 -10.68 -10.16 1.19
CA THR A 55 -11.71 -9.10 1.14
C THR A 55 -13.11 -9.58 0.79
N ASN A 56 -13.28 -10.76 0.19
CA ASN A 56 -14.54 -11.19 -0.40
C ASN A 56 -14.78 -12.70 -0.28
N GLU A 57 -14.26 -13.31 0.76
CA GLU A 57 -14.46 -14.76 1.05
C GLU A 57 -14.07 -15.68 -0.12
N GLY A 58 -13.06 -15.31 -0.89
CA GLY A 58 -12.57 -16.06 -2.03
C GLY A 58 -13.35 -15.83 -3.33
N MET A 59 -14.40 -15.02 -3.29
CA MET A 59 -15.15 -14.65 -4.50
C MET A 59 -14.41 -13.57 -5.27
N GLY A 60 -14.39 -13.68 -6.59
CA GLY A 60 -13.77 -12.68 -7.47
C GLY A 60 -14.41 -11.30 -7.33
N TRP A 61 -13.63 -10.29 -7.63
CA TRP A 61 -14.11 -8.92 -7.67
C TRP A 61 -14.80 -8.59 -9.00
N PRO A 62 -15.82 -7.73 -9.01
CA PRO A 62 -16.38 -7.20 -10.24
C PRO A 62 -15.31 -6.53 -11.12
N ASP A 63 -15.47 -6.60 -12.44
CA ASP A 63 -14.47 -6.16 -13.42
C ASP A 63 -13.98 -4.73 -13.21
N ARG A 64 -14.87 -3.80 -12.89
CA ARG A 64 -14.49 -2.39 -12.67
C ARG A 64 -13.61 -2.21 -11.45
N ALA A 65 -13.96 -2.83 -10.33
CA ALA A 65 -13.18 -2.81 -9.11
C ALA A 65 -11.81 -3.46 -9.34
N LEU A 66 -11.80 -4.60 -10.02
CA LEU A 66 -10.57 -5.33 -10.35
C LEU A 66 -9.65 -4.51 -11.26
N THR A 67 -10.20 -3.82 -12.25
CA THR A 67 -9.43 -2.93 -13.14
C THR A 67 -8.75 -1.80 -12.37
N LEU A 68 -9.44 -1.21 -11.38
CA LEU A 68 -8.85 -0.18 -10.52
C LEU A 68 -7.75 -0.74 -9.63
N ALA A 69 -7.92 -1.93 -9.09
CA ALA A 69 -6.88 -2.63 -8.32
C ALA A 69 -5.66 -2.93 -9.17
N GLU A 70 -5.84 -3.40 -10.39
CA GLU A 70 -4.76 -3.66 -11.35
C GLU A 70 -4.01 -2.38 -11.71
N ALA A 71 -4.72 -1.28 -11.94
CA ALA A 71 -4.12 0.03 -12.23
C ALA A 71 -3.29 0.53 -11.03
N THR A 72 -3.84 0.38 -9.82
CA THR A 72 -3.16 0.74 -8.57
C THR A 72 -1.87 -0.06 -8.39
N LEU A 73 -1.94 -1.37 -8.58
CA LEU A 73 -0.80 -2.26 -8.47
C LEU A 73 0.29 -1.93 -9.50
N LYS A 74 -0.11 -1.64 -10.73
CA LYS A 74 0.81 -1.28 -11.82
C LYS A 74 1.58 0.00 -11.51
N VAL A 75 0.89 1.05 -11.06
CA VAL A 75 1.53 2.31 -10.66
C VAL A 75 2.50 2.08 -9.52
N THR A 76 2.06 1.38 -8.47
CA THR A 76 2.87 1.10 -7.29
C THR A 76 4.12 0.29 -7.64
N THR A 77 3.97 -0.74 -8.46
CA THR A 77 5.10 -1.54 -8.95
C THR A 77 6.09 -0.67 -9.70
N SER A 78 5.62 0.20 -10.59
CA SER A 78 6.47 1.10 -11.37
C SER A 78 7.23 2.09 -10.48
N GLU A 79 6.60 2.63 -9.46
CA GLU A 79 7.24 3.55 -8.52
C GLU A 79 8.32 2.85 -7.68
N ILE A 80 7.96 1.74 -7.05
CA ILE A 80 8.85 1.02 -6.13
C ILE A 80 10.06 0.41 -6.86
N THR A 81 9.86 -0.12 -8.05
CA THR A 81 10.93 -0.75 -8.84
C THR A 81 11.67 0.23 -9.75
N GLY A 82 11.20 1.47 -9.84
CA GLY A 82 11.83 2.52 -10.63
C GLY A 82 13.12 3.04 -10.00
N SER A 83 13.92 3.75 -10.78
CA SER A 83 15.22 4.28 -10.34
C SER A 83 15.11 5.31 -9.20
N GLY A 84 13.95 5.94 -9.03
CA GLY A 84 13.69 6.90 -7.97
C GLY A 84 13.35 6.27 -6.63
N MET A 85 12.97 5.00 -6.61
CA MET A 85 12.47 4.32 -5.41
C MET A 85 11.43 5.17 -4.68
N GLU A 86 10.37 5.52 -5.39
CA GLU A 86 9.28 6.36 -4.88
C GLU A 86 8.09 5.50 -4.45
N LEU A 87 7.25 6.06 -3.61
CA LEU A 87 5.97 5.47 -3.22
C LEU A 87 4.94 6.56 -3.01
N SER A 88 3.84 6.49 -3.76
CA SER A 88 2.65 7.30 -3.50
C SER A 88 1.67 6.46 -2.69
N MET A 89 1.01 7.05 -1.70
CA MET A 89 -0.01 6.37 -0.90
C MET A 89 -1.41 6.83 -1.34
N LEU A 90 -2.30 5.88 -1.54
CA LEU A 90 -3.70 6.17 -1.88
C LEU A 90 -4.46 6.48 -0.59
N LEU A 91 -4.60 7.76 -0.31
CA LEU A 91 -5.19 8.28 0.93
C LEU A 91 -6.31 9.27 0.62
N PRO A 92 -7.23 9.50 1.57
CA PRO A 92 -8.23 10.57 1.42
C PRO A 92 -7.56 11.91 1.14
N ASP A 93 -8.10 12.69 0.20
CA ASP A 93 -7.57 13.97 -0.20
C ASP A 93 -8.21 15.10 0.63
N GLU A 94 -7.40 15.84 1.36
CA GLU A 94 -7.85 16.99 2.15
C GLU A 94 -8.52 18.05 1.29
N ASP A 95 -8.06 18.24 0.04
CA ASP A 95 -8.64 19.21 -0.89
C ASP A 95 -10.06 18.84 -1.35
N ALA A 96 -10.44 17.57 -1.20
CA ALA A 96 -11.74 17.03 -1.63
C ALA A 96 -12.75 16.84 -0.50
N SER A 97 -12.68 17.63 0.57
CA SER A 97 -13.58 17.61 1.74
C SER A 97 -13.27 16.52 2.80
N ALA A 98 -12.18 15.77 2.64
CA ALA A 98 -11.74 14.88 3.71
C ALA A 98 -11.13 15.70 4.85
N SER A 99 -11.46 15.33 6.10
CA SER A 99 -10.87 15.97 7.28
C SER A 99 -9.49 15.40 7.60
N LEU A 100 -8.75 16.09 8.48
CA LEU A 100 -7.49 15.58 9.01
C LEU A 100 -7.69 14.22 9.71
N PHE A 101 -8.82 14.02 10.36
CA PHE A 101 -9.20 12.74 10.98
C PHE A 101 -9.32 11.64 9.94
N ASP A 102 -10.00 11.91 8.83
CA ASP A 102 -10.15 10.95 7.73
C ASP A 102 -8.79 10.56 7.14
N LEU A 103 -7.88 11.53 7.00
CA LEU A 103 -6.52 11.29 6.51
C LEU A 103 -5.74 10.42 7.50
N ALA A 104 -5.81 10.72 8.79
CA ALA A 104 -5.12 9.94 9.83
C ALA A 104 -5.65 8.50 9.89
N ASP A 105 -6.97 8.32 9.82
CA ASP A 105 -7.61 7.01 9.74
C ASP A 105 -7.15 6.24 8.50
N GLY A 106 -7.07 6.92 7.37
CA GLY A 106 -6.57 6.35 6.11
C GLY A 106 -5.12 5.88 6.21
N VAL A 107 -4.26 6.64 6.87
CA VAL A 107 -2.86 6.25 7.13
C VAL A 107 -2.80 4.99 8.00
N SER A 108 -3.58 4.95 9.08
CA SER A 108 -3.68 3.79 9.97
C SER A 108 -4.17 2.55 9.22
N ASP A 109 -5.24 2.69 8.44
CA ASP A 109 -5.81 1.62 7.60
C ASP A 109 -4.78 1.10 6.59
N TRP A 110 -4.08 2.01 5.93
CA TRP A 110 -3.04 1.66 4.96
C TRP A 110 -1.92 0.83 5.62
N ILE A 111 -1.42 1.29 6.77
CA ILE A 111 -0.33 0.61 7.49
C ILE A 111 -0.75 -0.80 7.92
N ASN A 112 -1.91 -0.91 8.54
CA ASN A 112 -2.41 -2.21 9.03
C ASN A 112 -2.57 -3.21 7.88
N HIS A 113 -3.05 -2.75 6.73
CA HIS A 113 -3.22 -3.61 5.55
C HIS A 113 -1.89 -3.88 4.84
N PHE A 114 -0.94 -2.95 4.89
CA PHE A 114 0.43 -3.20 4.44
C PHE A 114 1.05 -4.38 5.21
N ILE A 115 0.95 -4.37 6.52
CA ILE A 115 1.45 -5.46 7.37
C ILE A 115 0.72 -6.77 7.04
N SER A 116 -0.60 -6.72 6.86
CA SER A 116 -1.39 -7.89 6.43
C SER A 116 -0.94 -8.42 5.08
N GLY A 117 -0.63 -7.53 4.14
CA GLY A 117 -0.14 -7.90 2.81
C GLY A 117 1.19 -8.64 2.86
N LEU A 118 2.11 -8.23 3.73
CA LEU A 118 3.36 -8.95 3.98
C LEU A 118 3.08 -10.39 4.43
N GLY A 119 2.11 -10.56 5.33
CA GLY A 119 1.69 -11.87 5.81
C GLY A 119 1.07 -12.75 4.73
N LEU A 120 0.27 -12.17 3.85
CA LEU A 120 -0.42 -12.91 2.78
C LEU A 120 0.54 -13.56 1.79
N VAL A 121 1.68 -12.94 1.51
CA VAL A 121 2.70 -13.53 0.62
C VAL A 121 3.75 -14.34 1.38
N GLY A 122 3.57 -14.50 2.69
CA GLY A 122 4.44 -15.33 3.52
C GLY A 122 5.84 -14.76 3.74
N ALA A 123 5.98 -13.43 3.79
CA ALA A 123 7.26 -12.80 4.09
C ALA A 123 7.78 -13.26 5.46
N GLN A 124 9.03 -13.70 5.50
CA GLN A 124 9.64 -14.23 6.72
C GLN A 124 10.19 -13.11 7.61
N LEU A 125 9.31 -12.35 8.21
CA LEU A 125 9.63 -11.15 8.99
C LEU A 125 10.52 -11.45 10.22
N ASN A 126 10.42 -12.65 10.78
CA ASN A 126 11.27 -13.11 11.87
C ASN A 126 12.74 -13.25 11.48
N LYS A 127 13.02 -13.38 10.18
CA LYS A 127 14.39 -13.47 9.63
C LYS A 127 14.88 -12.15 9.05
N ALA A 128 14.10 -11.08 9.20
CA ALA A 128 14.45 -9.76 8.71
C ALA A 128 15.72 -9.21 9.38
N SER A 129 16.43 -8.34 8.67
CA SER A 129 17.53 -7.57 9.24
C SER A 129 17.03 -6.66 10.36
N ASP A 130 17.93 -6.18 11.21
CA ASP A 130 17.59 -5.27 12.31
C ASP A 130 16.92 -3.99 11.79
N GLY A 131 17.41 -3.43 10.68
CA GLY A 131 16.82 -2.24 10.06
C GLY A 131 15.37 -2.47 9.59
N THR A 132 15.08 -3.62 9.02
CA THR A 132 13.72 -3.96 8.59
C THR A 132 12.80 -4.25 9.78
N LYS A 133 13.31 -4.89 10.83
CA LYS A 133 12.55 -5.08 12.08
C LYS A 133 12.21 -3.75 12.75
N GLU A 134 13.15 -2.80 12.75
CA GLU A 134 12.91 -1.44 13.24
C GLU A 134 11.84 -0.74 12.40
N ALA A 135 11.92 -0.82 11.08
CA ALA A 135 10.91 -0.26 10.17
C ALA A 135 9.51 -0.84 10.44
N LEU A 136 9.41 -2.15 10.68
CA LEU A 136 8.14 -2.79 11.04
C LEU A 136 7.61 -2.30 12.39
N ALA A 137 8.47 -2.17 13.39
CA ALA A 137 8.10 -1.66 14.70
C ALA A 137 7.60 -0.21 14.61
N ASP A 138 8.27 0.61 13.83
CA ASP A 138 7.85 2.01 13.57
C ASP A 138 6.48 2.05 12.90
N LEU A 139 6.23 1.20 11.91
CA LEU A 139 4.92 1.10 11.25
C LEU A 139 3.81 0.71 12.26
N GLU A 140 4.06 -0.25 13.11
CA GLU A 140 3.10 -0.68 14.14
C GLU A 140 2.77 0.46 15.12
N GLU A 141 3.76 1.25 15.52
CA GLU A 141 3.55 2.42 16.36
C GLU A 141 2.80 3.54 15.63
N MET A 142 3.17 3.83 14.39
CA MET A 142 2.50 4.87 13.59
C MET A 142 1.04 4.52 13.28
N ALA A 143 0.71 3.23 13.15
CA ALA A 143 -0.67 2.78 12.94
C ALA A 143 -1.60 3.08 14.13
N LYS A 144 -1.04 3.32 15.31
CA LYS A 144 -1.80 3.65 16.52
C LYS A 144 -1.99 5.15 16.73
N LEU A 145 -1.34 5.98 15.92
CA LEU A 145 -1.42 7.43 16.06
C LEU A 145 -2.81 7.93 15.68
N GLY A 146 -3.36 8.81 16.50
CA GLY A 146 -4.65 9.45 16.26
C GLY A 146 -4.51 10.97 16.32
N ILE A 147 -5.53 11.65 15.85
CA ILE A 147 -5.65 13.12 15.96
C ILE A 147 -6.44 13.45 17.23
N ASP A 148 -5.91 14.35 18.04
CA ASP A 148 -6.59 14.86 19.23
C ASP A 148 -7.30 16.18 18.90
N GLU A 149 -8.60 16.23 19.16
CA GLU A 149 -9.43 17.44 18.90
C GLU A 149 -9.03 18.62 19.79
N GLU A 150 -8.41 18.36 20.93
CA GLU A 150 -7.99 19.38 21.88
C GLU A 150 -6.62 20.01 21.53
N ASP A 151 -5.83 19.33 20.68
CA ASP A 151 -4.52 19.83 20.27
C ASP A 151 -4.60 20.73 19.04
N ASP A 152 -3.51 21.47 18.79
CA ASP A 152 -3.40 22.36 17.63
C ASP A 152 -3.48 21.56 16.32
N ILE A 153 -4.51 21.83 15.53
CA ILE A 153 -4.81 21.13 14.27
C ILE A 153 -3.69 21.34 13.24
N GLU A 154 -3.09 22.53 13.17
CA GLU A 154 -2.01 22.81 12.22
C GLU A 154 -0.73 22.03 12.57
N GLU A 155 -0.39 21.95 13.87
CA GLU A 155 0.75 21.16 14.33
C GLU A 155 0.53 19.67 14.02
N GLN A 156 -0.66 19.15 14.28
CA GLN A 156 -0.99 17.76 14.00
C GLN A 156 -0.97 17.45 12.50
N ALA A 157 -1.42 18.38 11.64
CA ALA A 157 -1.35 18.24 10.19
C ALA A 157 0.11 18.12 9.71
N GLN A 158 1.01 18.95 10.25
CA GLN A 158 2.44 18.90 9.94
C GLN A 158 3.07 17.59 10.43
N LEU A 159 2.73 17.15 11.63
CA LEU A 159 3.22 15.89 12.18
C LEU A 159 2.73 14.71 11.33
N LEU A 160 1.49 14.73 10.87
CA LEU A 160 0.95 13.68 10.02
C LEU A 160 1.67 13.61 8.65
N GLU A 161 2.03 14.75 8.07
CA GLU A 161 2.86 14.78 6.85
C GLU A 161 4.20 14.08 7.08
N HIS A 162 4.86 14.35 8.21
CA HIS A 162 6.11 13.67 8.58
C HIS A 162 5.90 12.17 8.80
N VAL A 163 4.80 11.79 9.43
CA VAL A 163 4.44 10.37 9.62
C VAL A 163 4.26 9.68 8.26
N ILE A 164 3.54 10.30 7.33
CA ILE A 164 3.33 9.75 5.97
C ILE A 164 4.67 9.52 5.27
N GLU A 165 5.58 10.48 5.32
CA GLU A 165 6.91 10.35 4.71
C GLU A 165 7.72 9.23 5.37
N HIS A 166 7.61 9.09 6.68
CA HIS A 166 8.28 8.00 7.41
C HIS A 166 7.67 6.62 7.08
N VAL A 167 6.36 6.54 6.94
CA VAL A 167 5.66 5.31 6.49
C VAL A 167 6.19 4.87 5.13
N LYS A 168 6.32 5.79 4.19
CA LYS A 168 6.87 5.51 2.85
C LYS A 168 8.30 4.96 2.96
N ALA A 169 9.14 5.59 3.77
CA ALA A 169 10.52 5.16 3.98
C ALA A 169 10.59 3.75 4.57
N CYS A 170 9.75 3.45 5.55
CA CYS A 170 9.65 2.10 6.14
C CYS A 170 9.22 1.05 5.12
N ALA A 171 8.20 1.35 4.32
CA ALA A 171 7.72 0.46 3.28
C ALA A 171 8.80 0.17 2.24
N LEU A 172 9.53 1.19 1.80
CA LEU A 172 10.63 1.05 0.85
C LEU A 172 11.79 0.23 1.45
N THR A 173 12.09 0.39 2.72
CA THR A 173 13.11 -0.40 3.44
C THR A 173 12.73 -1.89 3.45
N ILE A 174 11.48 -2.19 3.75
CA ILE A 174 10.97 -3.57 3.77
C ILE A 174 10.99 -4.16 2.35
N HIS A 175 10.54 -3.39 1.36
CA HIS A 175 10.59 -3.81 -0.04
C HIS A 175 12.01 -4.12 -0.51
N ALA A 176 12.99 -3.32 -0.11
CA ALA A 176 14.38 -3.52 -0.49
C ALA A 176 14.92 -4.88 -0.02
N GLU A 177 14.42 -5.40 1.08
CA GLU A 177 14.84 -6.71 1.61
C GLU A 177 14.01 -7.88 1.06
N PHE A 178 12.69 -7.73 1.02
CA PHE A 178 11.77 -8.83 0.70
C PHE A 178 11.12 -8.75 -0.68
N GLY A 179 11.07 -7.58 -1.29
CA GLY A 179 10.41 -7.38 -2.57
C GLY A 179 11.07 -8.18 -3.69
N ALA A 180 10.25 -8.70 -4.60
CA ALA A 180 10.75 -9.32 -5.81
C ALA A 180 11.45 -8.27 -6.69
N ARG A 181 12.63 -8.59 -7.17
CA ARG A 181 13.31 -7.72 -8.13
C ARG A 181 12.73 -7.99 -9.52
N PRO A 182 12.56 -6.96 -10.36
CA PRO A 182 12.25 -7.17 -11.77
C PRO A 182 13.34 -8.10 -12.29
N SER A 183 12.94 -9.22 -12.91
CA SER A 183 13.89 -10.28 -13.20
C SER A 183 15.00 -9.77 -14.14
N GLU A 184 16.22 -9.79 -13.64
CA GLU A 184 17.40 -9.81 -14.50
C GLU A 184 17.40 -11.08 -15.39
N ASP A 185 16.55 -12.04 -15.07
CA ASP A 185 16.30 -13.26 -15.84
C ASP A 185 15.68 -13.03 -17.22
N ALA A 186 15.25 -11.81 -17.54
CA ALA A 186 14.88 -11.45 -18.90
C ALA A 186 16.09 -11.11 -19.79
N ALA A 187 17.31 -11.10 -19.23
CA ALA A 187 18.52 -11.03 -20.03
C ALA A 187 18.69 -12.39 -20.73
N PRO A 188 18.72 -12.43 -22.07
CA PRO A 188 18.95 -13.70 -22.76
C PRO A 188 20.29 -14.25 -22.32
N THR A 189 20.27 -15.45 -21.77
CA THR A 189 21.48 -16.19 -21.50
C THR A 189 22.13 -16.46 -22.85
N ILE A 190 23.15 -15.68 -23.18
CA ILE A 190 23.96 -15.97 -24.34
C ILE A 190 24.89 -17.12 -23.95
N HIS A 191 24.59 -18.24 -24.50
CA HIS A 191 25.51 -19.37 -24.44
C HIS A 191 26.49 -19.32 -25.60
#